data_15ad4168ece67ac661c4e915a0779e42
#
_entry.id   15ad4168ece67ac661c4e915a0779e42
#
_cell.length_a   1.000
_cell.length_b   1.000
_cell.length_c   1.000
_cell.angle_alpha   90.00
_cell.angle_beta   90.00
_cell.angle_gamma   90.00
#
_symmetry.space_group_name_H-M   'P 1'
#
loop_
_entity.id
_entity.type
_entity.pdbx_description
1 polymer ?
#
loop_
_entity_poly.entity_id
_entity_poly.type
_entity_poly.pdbx_seq_one_letter_code
_entity_poly.pdbx_strand_id
1 'polypeptide(L)'
;MTTTKPFWRLAKLPLAVSLASTLAAPAFGVTFNIGEIEGQLDSSLSVGASWSVRGADPDLVGVRNGGEASSQTGDDGRLNFKKGETFSKIFKGIHDLELKYGDTGVFVRGKYWYDFELKDEHRLLYDIDDSNRKEAAQSSGAQILDAFVYHNYTVADQPGSVRLGKQVVSWGESTFILSLIHI
;
A
#
# COMPACT_ATOMS: atom_id res chain seq x y z
N MET A 1 36.93 33.87 13.42
CA MET A 1 36.93 32.41 13.23
C MET A 1 35.62 32.01 12.55
N THR A 2 35.66 31.81 11.24
CA THR A 2 34.51 31.41 10.41
C THR A 2 34.54 29.90 10.29
N THR A 3 33.61 29.24 10.96
CA THR A 3 33.44 27.77 10.85
C THR A 3 32.67 27.45 9.55
N THR A 4 33.40 27.01 8.55
CA THR A 4 32.84 26.44 7.34
C THR A 4 32.18 25.11 7.65
N LYS A 5 30.85 25.06 7.58
CA LYS A 5 30.09 23.80 7.69
C LYS A 5 30.41 22.92 6.47
N PRO A 6 30.71 21.63 6.65
CA PRO A 6 31.14 20.78 5.54
C PRO A 6 29.99 20.54 4.56
N PHE A 7 30.22 20.86 3.31
CA PHE A 7 29.34 20.70 2.14
C PHE A 7 28.90 19.24 1.87
N TRP A 8 29.52 18.28 2.55
CA TRP A 8 29.32 16.83 2.36
C TRP A 8 27.96 16.29 2.87
N ARG A 9 27.19 17.09 3.62
CA ARG A 9 25.89 16.64 4.12
C ARG A 9 24.77 16.77 3.09
N LEU A 10 24.92 17.66 2.11
CA LEU A 10 23.93 17.89 1.06
C LEU A 10 24.03 16.90 -0.10
N ALA A 11 25.20 16.28 -0.31
CA ALA A 11 25.40 15.30 -1.39
C ALA A 11 24.84 13.90 -1.09
N LYS A 12 24.56 13.59 0.19
CA LYS A 12 24.02 12.26 0.58
C LYS A 12 22.51 12.15 0.40
N LEU A 13 21.78 13.25 0.42
CA LEU A 13 20.31 13.25 0.21
C LEU A 13 19.91 12.84 -1.21
N PRO A 14 20.48 13.42 -2.28
CA PRO A 14 20.09 13.03 -3.64
C PRO A 14 20.51 11.60 -4.00
N LEU A 15 21.60 11.08 -3.44
CA LEU A 15 22.00 9.70 -3.64
C LEU A 15 21.06 8.70 -2.97
N ALA A 16 20.56 9.02 -1.76
CA ALA A 16 19.57 8.19 -1.06
C ALA A 16 18.20 8.20 -1.77
N VAL A 17 17.79 9.33 -2.32
CA VAL A 17 16.55 9.45 -3.09
C VAL A 17 16.66 8.74 -4.44
N SER A 18 17.79 8.82 -5.12
CA SER A 18 18.01 8.12 -6.39
C SER A 18 18.12 6.59 -6.20
N LEU A 19 18.65 6.11 -5.07
CA LEU A 19 18.70 4.68 -4.76
C LEU A 19 17.30 4.13 -4.41
N ALA A 20 16.45 4.92 -3.75
CA ALA A 20 15.07 4.55 -3.45
C ALA A 20 14.19 4.46 -4.71
N SER A 21 14.46 5.27 -5.74
CA SER A 21 13.70 5.23 -6.99
C SER A 21 14.06 4.05 -7.91
N THR A 22 15.21 3.41 -7.72
CA THR A 22 15.63 2.23 -8.50
C THR A 22 15.08 0.91 -7.96
N LEU A 23 14.46 0.92 -6.77
CA LEU A 23 13.78 -0.24 -6.18
C LEU A 23 12.28 -0.30 -6.51
N ALA A 24 11.80 0.50 -7.46
CA ALA A 24 10.47 0.31 -8.02
C ALA A 24 10.43 -1.08 -8.67
N ALA A 25 9.67 -1.98 -8.07
CA ALA A 25 9.53 -3.35 -8.58
C ALA A 25 8.99 -3.30 -10.00
N PRO A 26 9.56 -4.08 -10.93
CA PRO A 26 9.07 -4.12 -12.29
C PRO A 26 7.61 -4.58 -12.31
N ALA A 27 6.77 -3.85 -13.03
CA ALA A 27 5.48 -4.35 -13.43
C ALA A 27 5.71 -5.33 -14.58
N PHE A 28 5.20 -6.55 -14.43
CA PHE A 28 5.28 -7.58 -15.47
C PHE A 28 3.92 -7.70 -16.14
N GLY A 29 3.85 -7.46 -17.43
CA GLY A 29 2.68 -7.73 -18.26
C GLY A 29 2.96 -8.92 -19.19
N VAL A 30 2.08 -9.90 -19.20
CA VAL A 30 2.12 -11.05 -20.09
C VAL A 30 0.81 -11.13 -20.85
N THR A 31 0.90 -11.12 -22.18
CA THR A 31 -0.24 -11.41 -23.05
C THR A 31 -0.16 -12.85 -23.53
N PHE A 32 -1.30 -13.52 -23.60
CA PHE A 32 -1.41 -14.90 -24.06
C PHE A 32 -2.75 -15.11 -24.77
N ASN A 33 -2.82 -16.16 -25.60
CA ASN A 33 -4.04 -16.52 -26.30
C ASN A 33 -4.40 -17.96 -25.96
N ILE A 34 -5.68 -18.22 -25.67
CA ILE A 34 -6.24 -19.55 -25.48
C ILE A 34 -7.34 -19.73 -26.53
N GLY A 35 -6.98 -20.23 -27.70
CA GLY A 35 -7.89 -20.26 -28.87
C GLY A 35 -8.22 -18.82 -29.31
N GLU A 36 -9.51 -18.47 -29.26
CA GLU A 36 -10.01 -17.13 -29.62
C GLU A 36 -10.06 -16.15 -28.43
N ILE A 37 -9.66 -16.61 -27.23
CA ILE A 37 -9.62 -15.78 -26.03
C ILE A 37 -8.25 -15.11 -25.94
N GLU A 38 -8.25 -13.78 -25.90
CA GLU A 38 -7.08 -12.96 -25.61
C GLU A 38 -6.97 -12.76 -24.11
N GLY A 39 -5.82 -13.11 -23.52
CA GLY A 39 -5.54 -12.94 -22.10
C GLY A 39 -4.42 -11.92 -21.86
N GLN A 40 -4.58 -11.11 -20.84
CA GLN A 40 -3.55 -10.20 -20.35
C GLN A 40 -3.45 -10.36 -18.83
N LEU A 41 -2.24 -10.61 -18.35
CA LEU A 41 -1.92 -10.67 -16.92
C LEU A 41 -0.88 -9.61 -16.61
N ASP A 42 -1.26 -8.61 -15.83
CA ASP A 42 -0.36 -7.59 -15.32
C ASP A 42 -0.09 -7.83 -13.83
N SER A 43 1.17 -7.75 -13.45
CA SER A 43 1.60 -8.04 -12.09
C SER A 43 2.54 -6.94 -11.58
N SER A 44 2.27 -6.43 -10.39
CA SER A 44 3.12 -5.49 -9.67
C SER A 44 3.46 -6.07 -8.31
N LEU A 45 4.75 -6.24 -8.06
CA LEU A 45 5.29 -6.66 -6.78
C LEU A 45 6.03 -5.48 -6.15
N SER A 46 5.89 -5.29 -4.85
CA SER A 46 6.58 -4.22 -4.15
C SER A 46 7.03 -4.67 -2.76
N VAL A 47 8.20 -4.17 -2.37
CA VAL A 47 8.79 -4.32 -1.04
C VAL A 47 9.03 -2.94 -0.49
N GLY A 48 8.68 -2.72 0.77
CA GLY A 48 8.90 -1.45 1.44
C GLY A 48 9.33 -1.66 2.89
N ALA A 49 10.08 -0.69 3.41
CA ALA A 49 10.40 -0.62 4.81
C ALA A 49 10.32 0.81 5.30
N SER A 50 9.90 0.98 6.55
CA SER A 50 9.76 2.27 7.20
C SER A 50 10.47 2.27 8.55
N TRP A 51 11.15 3.37 8.87
CA TRP A 51 11.94 3.50 10.09
C TRP A 51 11.50 4.69 10.93
N SER A 52 11.51 4.52 12.24
CA SER A 52 11.32 5.60 13.20
C SER A 52 12.57 6.50 13.22
N VAL A 53 12.44 7.74 12.76
CA VAL A 53 13.56 8.71 12.70
C VAL A 53 13.72 9.50 13.99
N ARG A 54 12.68 9.51 14.86
CA ARG A 54 12.68 10.21 16.16
C ARG A 54 12.34 9.23 17.29
N GLY A 55 12.87 9.49 18.46
CA GLY A 55 12.42 8.84 19.69
C GLY A 55 11.05 9.35 20.11
N ALA A 56 10.44 8.66 21.06
CA ALA A 56 9.22 9.15 21.72
C ALA A 56 9.51 10.48 22.43
N ASP A 57 8.57 11.41 22.33
CA ASP A 57 8.61 12.68 23.05
C ASP A 57 8.21 12.42 24.52
N PRO A 58 9.03 12.79 25.52
CA PRO A 58 8.72 12.59 26.93
C PRO A 58 7.38 13.18 27.34
N ASP A 59 6.97 14.31 26.78
CA ASP A 59 5.69 14.96 27.07
C ASP A 59 4.48 14.11 26.66
N LEU A 60 4.68 13.13 25.80
CA LEU A 60 3.66 12.23 25.27
C LEU A 60 3.76 10.81 25.83
N VAL A 61 4.70 10.55 26.70
CA VAL A 61 4.92 9.25 27.39
C VAL A 61 4.50 9.40 28.84
N GLY A 62 3.75 8.45 29.36
CA GLY A 62 3.28 8.47 30.74
C GLY A 62 4.43 8.37 31.76
N VAL A 63 4.27 9.01 32.90
CA VAL A 63 5.26 9.04 34.00
C VAL A 63 5.66 7.64 34.48
N ARG A 64 4.80 6.64 34.36
CA ARG A 64 5.12 5.24 34.70
C ARG A 64 6.16 4.61 33.77
N ASN A 65 6.26 5.11 32.55
CA ASN A 65 7.19 4.65 31.52
C ASN A 65 8.35 5.62 31.31
N GLY A 66 8.58 6.54 32.27
CA GLY A 66 9.70 7.46 32.27
C GLY A 66 9.48 8.75 31.47
N GLY A 67 8.24 9.07 31.11
CA GLY A 67 7.86 10.33 30.49
C GLY A 67 7.26 11.34 31.48
N GLU A 68 6.66 12.39 30.95
CA GLU A 68 6.09 13.53 31.68
C GLU A 68 4.57 13.63 31.56
N ALA A 69 3.94 12.84 30.68
CA ALA A 69 2.50 12.86 30.50
C ALA A 69 1.77 12.31 31.73
N SER A 70 0.74 13.02 32.15
CA SER A 70 -0.13 12.59 33.28
C SER A 70 -1.10 11.47 32.88
N SER A 71 -1.29 11.21 31.59
CA SER A 71 -2.13 10.14 31.08
C SER A 71 -1.56 8.76 31.44
N GLN A 72 -2.47 7.84 31.77
CA GLN A 72 -2.14 6.44 32.08
C GLN A 72 -2.62 5.48 30.97
N THR A 73 -3.05 6.01 29.85
CA THR A 73 -3.35 5.20 28.66
C THR A 73 -2.05 4.59 28.11
N GLY A 74 -2.16 3.46 27.44
CA GLY A 74 -0.98 2.72 26.97
C GLY A 74 -0.06 3.57 26.10
N ASP A 75 1.23 3.42 26.32
CA ASP A 75 2.30 4.10 25.58
C ASP A 75 2.87 3.21 24.45
N ASP A 76 2.19 2.11 24.15
CA ASP A 76 2.60 1.10 23.16
C ASP A 76 2.83 1.71 21.77
N GLY A 77 1.96 2.61 21.32
CA GLY A 77 2.11 3.30 20.04
C GLY A 77 3.33 4.22 19.95
N ARG A 78 3.97 4.53 21.09
CA ARG A 78 5.14 5.43 21.15
C ARG A 78 6.44 4.72 21.52
N LEU A 79 6.38 3.71 22.38
CA LEU A 79 7.55 3.02 22.91
C LEU A 79 7.85 1.71 22.20
N ASN A 80 6.89 1.13 21.49
CA ASN A 80 7.12 -0.12 20.74
C ASN A 80 8.08 0.01 19.56
N PHE A 81 8.33 1.24 19.09
CA PHE A 81 9.23 1.52 17.98
C PHE A 81 10.24 2.59 18.36
N LYS A 82 11.45 2.17 18.73
CA LYS A 82 12.53 3.09 19.11
C LYS A 82 13.09 3.81 17.88
N LYS A 83 13.79 4.91 18.14
CA LYS A 83 14.52 5.63 17.11
C LYS A 83 15.49 4.70 16.36
N GLY A 84 15.38 4.64 15.05
CA GLY A 84 16.18 3.80 14.18
C GLY A 84 15.63 2.40 13.95
N GLU A 85 14.63 1.97 14.70
CA GLU A 85 13.94 0.70 14.47
C GLU A 85 12.94 0.80 13.31
N THR A 86 12.71 -0.31 12.64
CA THR A 86 11.66 -0.45 11.63
C THR A 86 10.30 -0.57 12.32
N PHE A 87 9.28 0.05 11.74
CA PHE A 87 7.90 -0.13 12.18
C PHE A 87 7.01 -0.74 11.08
N SER A 88 7.56 -1.00 9.91
CA SER A 88 6.92 -1.74 8.82
C SER A 88 7.98 -2.32 7.89
N LYS A 89 7.82 -3.57 7.50
CA LYS A 89 8.59 -4.30 6.47
C LYS A 89 7.59 -5.05 5.61
N ILE A 90 7.04 -4.37 4.62
CA ILE A 90 5.90 -4.89 3.86
C ILE A 90 6.32 -5.44 2.50
N PHE A 91 5.79 -6.63 2.19
CA PHE A 91 5.73 -7.19 0.85
C PHE A 91 4.29 -7.15 0.36
N LYS A 92 4.05 -6.70 -0.86
CA LYS A 92 2.72 -6.70 -1.46
C LYS A 92 2.78 -6.99 -2.95
N GLY A 93 1.71 -7.62 -3.44
CA GLY A 93 1.49 -7.87 -4.85
C GLY A 93 0.09 -7.44 -5.26
N ILE A 94 -0.01 -6.97 -6.50
CA ILE A 94 -1.26 -6.66 -7.18
C ILE A 94 -1.21 -7.34 -8.53
N HIS A 95 -2.28 -8.04 -8.89
CA HIS A 95 -2.40 -8.76 -10.16
C HIS A 95 -3.72 -8.38 -10.81
N ASP A 96 -3.64 -8.05 -12.09
CA ASP A 96 -4.77 -7.78 -12.97
C ASP A 96 -4.81 -8.86 -14.02
N LEU A 97 -5.93 -9.56 -14.12
CA LEU A 97 -6.20 -10.53 -15.17
C LEU A 97 -7.37 -10.03 -16.02
N GLU A 98 -7.13 -9.87 -17.30
CA GLU A 98 -8.17 -9.63 -18.28
C GLU A 98 -8.24 -10.78 -19.28
N LEU A 99 -9.44 -11.30 -19.51
CA LEU A 99 -9.74 -12.27 -20.55
C LEU A 99 -10.80 -11.69 -21.47
N LYS A 100 -10.50 -11.62 -22.76
CA LYS A 100 -11.38 -11.02 -23.77
C LYS A 100 -11.71 -12.01 -24.87
N TYR A 101 -12.99 -12.07 -25.21
CA TYR A 101 -13.51 -12.82 -26.35
C TYR A 101 -14.43 -11.91 -27.16
N GLY A 102 -13.97 -11.47 -28.32
CA GLY A 102 -14.70 -10.49 -29.15
C GLY A 102 -14.99 -9.21 -28.36
N ASP A 103 -16.28 -8.86 -28.24
CA ASP A 103 -16.75 -7.66 -27.54
C ASP A 103 -17.01 -7.88 -26.05
N THR A 104 -16.82 -9.09 -25.57
CA THR A 104 -17.06 -9.46 -24.15
C THR A 104 -15.75 -9.77 -23.46
N GLY A 105 -15.61 -9.32 -22.20
CA GLY A 105 -14.44 -9.66 -21.39
C GLY A 105 -14.77 -9.84 -19.92
N VAL A 106 -13.81 -10.43 -19.22
CA VAL A 106 -13.80 -10.59 -17.76
C VAL A 106 -12.55 -9.91 -17.22
N PHE A 107 -12.70 -9.13 -16.18
CA PHE A 107 -11.60 -8.49 -15.48
C PHE A 107 -11.61 -8.86 -14.01
N VAL A 108 -10.44 -9.24 -13.50
CA VAL A 108 -10.23 -9.55 -12.08
C VAL A 108 -8.97 -8.84 -11.60
N ARG A 109 -9.08 -8.09 -10.51
CA ARG A 109 -7.95 -7.47 -9.80
C ARG A 109 -7.88 -7.99 -8.38
N GLY A 110 -6.75 -8.57 -8.04
CA GLY A 110 -6.45 -9.04 -6.69
C GLY A 110 -5.22 -8.38 -6.11
N LYS A 111 -5.21 -8.20 -4.79
CA LYS A 111 -4.05 -7.78 -4.03
C LYS A 111 -3.80 -8.71 -2.86
N TYR A 112 -2.54 -8.83 -2.44
CA TYR A 112 -2.14 -9.42 -1.17
C TYR A 112 -0.98 -8.63 -0.57
N TRP A 113 -0.84 -8.74 0.74
CA TRP A 113 0.22 -8.06 1.48
C TRP A 113 0.58 -8.83 2.75
N TYR A 114 1.81 -8.66 3.18
CA TYR A 114 2.32 -9.19 4.43
C TYR A 114 3.35 -8.24 5.00
N ASP A 115 3.13 -7.77 6.22
CA ASP A 115 4.08 -6.94 6.96
C ASP A 115 4.79 -7.79 8.02
N PHE A 116 6.04 -8.15 7.75
CA PHE A 116 6.87 -8.98 8.61
C PHE A 116 7.12 -8.33 9.96
N GLU A 117 7.25 -7.01 10.00
CA GLU A 117 7.52 -6.28 11.24
C GLU A 117 6.33 -6.31 12.20
N LEU A 118 5.13 -6.17 11.66
CA LEU A 118 3.91 -6.12 12.47
C LEU A 118 3.36 -7.51 12.81
N LYS A 119 3.73 -8.54 12.04
CA LYS A 119 3.23 -9.91 12.22
C LYS A 119 4.14 -10.79 13.03
N ASP A 120 5.45 -10.71 12.80
CA ASP A 120 6.41 -11.71 13.28
C ASP A 120 7.27 -11.19 14.44
N GLU A 121 7.40 -9.86 14.61
CA GLU A 121 8.27 -9.27 15.62
C GLU A 121 7.52 -8.97 16.92
N HIS A 122 8.12 -9.38 18.04
CA HIS A 122 7.62 -9.05 19.37
C HIS A 122 7.85 -7.58 19.73
N ARG A 123 6.93 -7.00 20.47
CA ARG A 123 7.00 -5.62 20.91
C ARG A 123 7.34 -5.48 22.38
N LEU A 124 7.96 -4.35 22.73
CA LEU A 124 8.41 -4.09 24.08
C LEU A 124 7.28 -4.11 25.11
N LEU A 125 6.15 -3.52 24.78
CA LEU A 125 5.00 -3.42 25.69
C LEU A 125 3.91 -4.45 25.37
N TYR A 126 3.39 -4.41 24.16
CA TYR A 126 2.33 -5.32 23.70
C TYR A 126 2.57 -5.71 22.25
N ASP A 127 2.44 -6.97 21.94
CA ASP A 127 2.41 -7.45 20.57
C ASP A 127 1.17 -6.92 19.85
N ILE A 128 1.29 -6.73 18.54
CA ILE A 128 0.22 -6.17 17.74
C ILE A 128 -0.74 -7.29 17.35
N ASP A 129 -1.93 -7.29 17.95
CA ASP A 129 -3.05 -8.14 17.53
C ASP A 129 -3.99 -7.36 16.61
N ASP A 130 -4.10 -7.81 15.38
CA ASP A 130 -4.97 -7.25 14.35
C ASP A 130 -6.14 -8.16 13.95
N SER A 131 -6.35 -9.26 14.68
CA SER A 131 -7.37 -10.29 14.40
C SER A 131 -8.80 -9.74 14.33
N ASN A 132 -9.09 -8.69 15.11
CA ASN A 132 -10.40 -8.03 15.16
C ASN A 132 -10.55 -6.87 14.16
N ARG A 133 -9.56 -6.62 13.32
CA ARG A 133 -9.63 -5.57 12.29
C ARG A 133 -10.28 -6.10 11.02
N LYS A 134 -10.84 -5.18 10.22
CA LYS A 134 -11.28 -5.52 8.87
C LYS A 134 -10.08 -6.00 8.05
N GLU A 135 -10.28 -6.99 7.18
CA GLU A 135 -9.22 -7.64 6.39
C GLU A 135 -8.26 -6.64 5.73
N ALA A 136 -8.77 -5.59 5.09
CA ALA A 136 -7.95 -4.56 4.44
C ALA A 136 -7.10 -3.70 5.40
N ALA A 137 -7.35 -3.77 6.72
CA ALA A 137 -6.64 -3.05 7.77
C ALA A 137 -5.75 -3.96 8.62
N GLN A 138 -5.66 -5.24 8.30
CA GLN A 138 -4.75 -6.19 8.94
C GLN A 138 -3.34 -6.06 8.37
N SER A 139 -2.36 -6.49 9.12
CA SER A 139 -0.94 -6.48 8.73
C SER A 139 -0.61 -7.51 7.65
N SER A 140 -1.51 -8.45 7.40
CA SER A 140 -1.42 -9.40 6.28
C SER A 140 -2.82 -9.72 5.76
N GLY A 141 -2.94 -10.02 4.48
CA GLY A 141 -4.22 -10.41 3.89
C GLY A 141 -4.17 -10.55 2.38
N ALA A 142 -5.30 -10.97 1.82
CA ALA A 142 -5.52 -11.02 0.39
C ALA A 142 -6.94 -10.55 0.08
N GLN A 143 -7.13 -9.76 -0.95
CA GLN A 143 -8.43 -9.20 -1.29
C GLN A 143 -8.62 -9.09 -2.79
N ILE A 144 -9.81 -9.48 -3.27
CA ILE A 144 -10.25 -9.16 -4.63
C ILE A 144 -10.79 -7.72 -4.61
N LEU A 145 -10.17 -6.84 -5.38
CA LEU A 145 -10.55 -5.44 -5.52
C LEU A 145 -11.67 -5.28 -6.53
N ASP A 146 -11.46 -5.83 -7.73
CA ASP A 146 -12.40 -5.80 -8.84
C ASP A 146 -12.63 -7.21 -9.36
N ALA A 147 -13.85 -7.53 -9.75
CA ALA A 147 -14.22 -8.75 -10.44
C ALA A 147 -15.52 -8.49 -11.21
N PHE A 148 -15.44 -8.27 -12.52
CA PHE A 148 -16.60 -7.95 -13.34
C PHE A 148 -16.47 -8.54 -14.74
N VAL A 149 -17.63 -8.72 -15.36
CA VAL A 149 -17.79 -9.02 -16.79
C VAL A 149 -18.18 -7.74 -17.49
N TYR A 150 -17.66 -7.49 -18.65
CA TYR A 150 -18.07 -6.38 -19.50
C TYR A 150 -18.44 -6.83 -20.91
N HIS A 151 -19.33 -6.07 -21.54
CA HIS A 151 -19.71 -6.24 -22.93
C HIS A 151 -19.82 -4.88 -23.61
N ASN A 152 -19.11 -4.72 -24.72
CA ASN A 152 -19.18 -3.55 -25.57
C ASN A 152 -20.19 -3.80 -26.70
N TYR A 153 -21.00 -2.81 -27.00
CA TYR A 153 -22.03 -2.91 -28.04
C TYR A 153 -22.14 -1.60 -28.81
N THR A 154 -22.76 -1.68 -29.97
CA THR A 154 -23.08 -0.50 -30.78
C THR A 154 -24.58 -0.54 -31.13
N VAL A 155 -25.29 0.53 -30.79
CA VAL A 155 -26.71 0.69 -31.13
C VAL A 155 -26.89 2.01 -31.90
N ALA A 156 -27.43 1.94 -33.13
CA ALA A 156 -27.62 3.10 -34.00
C ALA A 156 -26.35 3.96 -34.14
N ASP A 157 -25.21 3.32 -34.41
CA ASP A 157 -23.87 3.92 -34.54
C ASP A 157 -23.34 4.59 -33.26
N GLN A 158 -23.98 4.40 -32.12
CA GLN A 158 -23.52 4.87 -30.82
C GLN A 158 -22.87 3.73 -30.03
N PRO A 159 -21.59 3.86 -29.65
CA PRO A 159 -20.92 2.87 -28.83
C PRO A 159 -21.43 2.91 -27.41
N GLY A 160 -21.61 1.74 -26.82
CA GLY A 160 -21.96 1.57 -25.41
C GLY A 160 -21.18 0.45 -24.76
N SER A 161 -21.13 0.44 -23.45
CA SER A 161 -20.53 -0.62 -22.64
C SER A 161 -21.37 -0.88 -21.41
N VAL A 162 -21.55 -2.14 -21.08
CA VAL A 162 -22.18 -2.57 -19.83
C VAL A 162 -21.15 -3.34 -19.02
N ARG A 163 -21.13 -3.13 -17.70
CA ARG A 163 -20.29 -3.86 -16.75
C ARG A 163 -21.14 -4.41 -15.62
N LEU A 164 -20.90 -5.65 -15.25
CA LEU A 164 -21.65 -6.34 -14.20
C LEU A 164 -20.68 -7.05 -13.27
N GLY A 165 -20.72 -6.74 -11.99
CA GLY A 165 -19.88 -7.35 -10.96
C GLY A 165 -19.37 -6.35 -9.94
N LYS A 166 -18.35 -6.76 -9.18
CA LYS A 166 -17.67 -5.92 -8.19
C LYS A 166 -16.69 -5.00 -8.92
N GLN A 167 -16.91 -3.70 -8.83
CA GLN A 167 -16.05 -2.71 -9.48
C GLN A 167 -16.01 -1.40 -8.67
N VAL A 168 -14.90 -0.67 -8.80
CA VAL A 168 -14.80 0.70 -8.33
C VAL A 168 -15.16 1.64 -9.48
N VAL A 169 -16.14 2.51 -9.24
CA VAL A 169 -16.53 3.54 -10.20
C VAL A 169 -15.99 4.88 -9.71
N SER A 170 -15.11 5.49 -10.50
CA SER A 170 -14.57 6.83 -10.21
C SER A 170 -15.35 7.89 -11.01
N TRP A 171 -15.93 8.85 -10.31
CA TRP A 171 -16.75 9.94 -10.88
C TRP A 171 -15.98 11.27 -10.91
N GLY A 172 -14.73 11.24 -11.18
CA GLY A 172 -13.93 12.44 -11.30
C GLY A 172 -12.46 12.21 -10.99
N GLU A 173 -11.65 13.19 -11.30
CA GLU A 173 -10.23 13.18 -11.01
C GLU A 173 -9.96 13.94 -9.72
N SER A 174 -9.34 13.27 -8.75
CA SER A 174 -8.83 13.91 -7.56
C SER A 174 -7.39 13.49 -7.34
N THR A 175 -6.49 14.45 -7.34
CA THR A 175 -5.06 14.21 -7.16
C THR A 175 -4.67 14.10 -5.67
N PHE A 176 -5.41 14.77 -4.77
CA PHE A 176 -5.06 14.87 -3.35
C PHE A 176 -6.11 14.32 -2.40
N ILE A 177 -7.36 14.18 -2.83
CA ILE A 177 -8.45 13.70 -1.99
C ILE A 177 -9.05 12.48 -2.68
N LEU A 178 -8.70 11.29 -2.19
CA LEU A 178 -9.16 10.00 -2.74
C LEU A 178 -10.60 9.64 -2.38
N SER A 179 -11.27 10.42 -1.56
CA SER A 179 -12.67 10.21 -1.19
C SER A 179 -13.47 11.43 -1.55
N LEU A 180 -14.13 11.38 -2.69
CA LEU A 180 -14.97 12.47 -3.16
C LEU A 180 -16.45 12.30 -2.86
N ILE A 181 -16.89 11.17 -2.30
CA ILE A 181 -18.32 11.00 -2.13
C ILE A 181 -18.65 10.22 -0.88
N HIS A 182 -19.20 10.95 0.04
CA HIS A 182 -20.31 10.48 0.83
C HIS A 182 -21.54 11.26 0.40
N ILE A 183 -22.25 10.71 -0.52
CA ILE A 183 -23.61 11.11 -0.74
C ILE A 183 -24.51 10.16 0.00
#